data_1d4b53692f5c21ba27363ca4f10bdc53
#
_entry.id   1d4b53692f5c21ba27363ca4f10bdc53
#
_cell.length_a   1.000
_cell.length_b   1.000
_cell.length_c   1.000
_cell.angle_alpha   90.00
_cell.angle_beta   90.00
_cell.angle_gamma   90.00
#
_symmetry.space_group_name_H-M   'P 1'
#
loop_
_entity.id
_entity.type
_entity.pdbx_description
1 polymer ?
#
loop_
_entity_poly.entity_id
_entity_poly.type
_entity_poly.pdbx_seq_one_letter_code
_entity_poly.pdbx_strand_id
1 'polypeptide(L)' 'EDNKMIESSEEKNLIIFCKTPRTRNEICHYLGINSVSYVMKKYVMPLVERGILKMSIPDKPKSTKQLFYCE' A
#
# COMPACT_ATOMS: atom_id res chain seq x y z
N GLU A 1 13.28 -18.35 1.42
CA GLU A 1 12.99 -18.09 1.15
C GLU A 1 12.60 -17.64 0.63
N ASP A 2 12.63 -17.69 0.74
CA ASP A 2 12.14 -17.26 0.28
C ASP A 2 11.62 -16.69 -0.20
N ASN A 3 11.57 -16.42 -0.19
CA ASN A 3 10.98 -15.84 -0.53
C ASN A 3 10.80 -15.20 -1.35
N LYS A 4 10.94 -15.12 -1.44
CA LYS A 4 10.90 -14.61 -2.17
C LYS A 4 10.42 -14.28 -3.05
N MET A 5 10.64 -14.29 -3.24
CA MET A 5 10.12 -14.24 -4.24
C MET A 5 9.11 -13.91 -4.62
N ILE A 6 9.27 -13.95 -4.01
CA ILE A 6 8.02 -14.03 -4.53
C ILE A 6 7.17 -12.98 -4.07
N GLU A 7 6.67 -12.25 -4.99
CA GLU A 7 5.64 -11.36 -4.67
C GLU A 7 4.47 -12.15 -4.24
N SER A 8 4.01 -11.91 -3.04
CA SER A 8 2.80 -12.56 -2.57
C SER A 8 1.64 -12.12 -3.45
N SER A 9 0.63 -12.96 -3.54
CA SER A 9 -0.59 -12.60 -4.27
C SER A 9 -1.18 -11.34 -3.70
N GLU A 10 -1.00 -11.11 -2.41
CA GLU A 10 -1.50 -9.94 -1.74
C GLU A 10 -0.86 -8.66 -2.27
N GLU A 11 0.43 -8.70 -2.55
CA GLU A 11 1.10 -7.54 -3.11
C GLU A 11 0.58 -7.22 -4.50
N LYS A 12 0.44 -8.24 -5.33
CA LYS A 12 -0.07 -8.05 -6.68
C LYS A 12 -1.48 -7.50 -6.67
N ASN A 13 -2.33 -8.06 -5.81
CA ASN A 13 -3.71 -7.61 -5.70
C ASN A 13 -3.76 -6.17 -5.20
N LEU A 14 -2.88 -5.82 -4.26
CA LEU A 14 -2.82 -4.47 -3.74
C LEU A 14 -2.42 -3.47 -4.82
N ILE A 15 -1.46 -3.84 -5.66
CA ILE A 15 -1.03 -2.98 -6.76
C ILE A 15 -2.19 -2.73 -7.71
N ILE A 16 -2.93 -3.78 -8.05
CA ILE A 16 -4.09 -3.65 -8.92
C ILE A 16 -5.16 -2.77 -8.28
N PHE A 17 -5.39 -2.98 -6.99
CA PHE A 17 -6.36 -2.19 -6.23
C PHE A 17 -5.98 -0.71 -6.23
N CYS A 18 -4.69 -0.42 -6.16
CA CYS A 18 -4.18 0.94 -6.10
C CYS A 18 -4.05 1.61 -7.47
N LYS A 19 -4.44 0.96 -8.54
CA LYS A 19 -4.52 1.63 -9.83
C LYS A 19 -5.51 2.77 -9.80
N THR A 20 -6.50 2.69 -8.91
CA THR A 20 -7.33 3.82 -8.55
C THR A 20 -6.80 4.33 -7.21
N PRO A 21 -6.59 5.64 -7.03
CA PRO A 21 -6.06 6.15 -5.75
C PRO A 21 -6.93 5.71 -4.58
N ARG A 22 -6.26 5.23 -3.52
CA ARG A 22 -6.94 4.68 -2.34
C ARG A 22 -6.34 5.24 -1.06
N THR A 23 -7.17 5.43 -0.05
CA THR A 23 -6.69 5.84 1.26
C THR A 23 -6.12 4.62 1.99
N ARG A 24 -5.36 4.90 3.04
CA ARG A 24 -4.82 3.80 3.86
C ARG A 24 -5.93 2.97 4.50
N ASN A 25 -7.03 3.62 4.86
CA ASN A 25 -8.16 2.88 5.43
C ASN A 25 -8.79 1.95 4.41
N GLU A 26 -8.90 2.39 3.18
CA GLU A 26 -9.42 1.54 2.11
C GLU A 26 -8.51 0.35 1.87
N ILE A 27 -7.20 0.58 1.90
CA ILE A 27 -6.23 -0.50 1.71
C ILE A 27 -6.34 -1.51 2.85
N CYS A 28 -6.44 -1.02 4.09
CA CYS A 28 -6.63 -1.89 5.24
C CYS A 28 -7.87 -2.75 5.10
N HIS A 29 -8.95 -2.13 4.71
CA HIS A 29 -10.23 -2.83 4.55
C HIS A 29 -10.12 -3.90 3.46
N TYR A 30 -9.47 -3.54 2.37
CA TYR A 30 -9.28 -4.46 1.26
C TYR A 30 -8.49 -5.71 1.69
N LEU A 31 -7.46 -5.51 2.50
CA LEU A 31 -6.64 -6.62 2.97
C LEU A 31 -7.26 -7.37 4.14
N GLY A 32 -8.31 -6.81 4.74
CA GLY A 32 -8.96 -7.44 5.87
C GLY A 32 -8.15 -7.39 7.15
N ILE A 33 -7.27 -6.41 7.28
CA ILE A 33 -6.41 -6.25 8.44
C ILE A 33 -6.85 -5.02 9.21
N ASN A 34 -7.05 -5.16 10.51
CA ASN A 34 -7.57 -4.05 11.33
C ASN A 34 -6.52 -3.01 11.71
N SER A 35 -5.24 -3.32 11.52
CA SER A 35 -4.18 -2.41 11.94
C SER A 35 -3.65 -1.62 10.75
N VAL A 36 -3.95 -0.33 10.72
CA VAL A 36 -3.44 0.55 9.67
C VAL A 36 -1.92 0.64 9.74
N SER A 37 -1.38 0.76 10.96
CA SER A 37 0.07 0.84 11.12
C SER A 37 0.78 -0.37 10.55
N TYR A 38 0.24 -1.56 10.80
CA TYR A 38 0.82 -2.79 10.30
C TYR A 38 0.79 -2.83 8.78
N VAL A 39 -0.35 -2.50 8.20
CA VAL A 39 -0.51 -2.51 6.75
C VAL A 39 0.43 -1.52 6.10
N MET A 40 0.52 -0.32 6.65
CA MET A 40 1.42 0.68 6.11
C MET A 40 2.86 0.20 6.14
N LYS A 41 3.28 -0.35 7.28
CA LYS A 41 4.66 -0.74 7.46
C LYS A 41 5.02 -1.97 6.65
N LYS A 42 4.11 -2.93 6.54
CA LYS A 42 4.41 -4.19 5.90
C LYS A 42 4.17 -4.18 4.40
N TYR A 43 3.12 -3.52 3.97
CA TYR A 43 2.69 -3.59 2.56
C TYR A 43 2.95 -2.30 1.81
N VAL A 44 2.52 -1.18 2.37
CA VAL A 44 2.51 0.08 1.63
C VAL A 44 3.89 0.70 1.52
N MET A 45 4.57 0.85 2.65
CA MET A 45 5.86 1.55 2.65
C MET A 45 6.91 0.86 1.79
N PRO A 46 7.04 -0.47 1.84
CA PRO A 46 7.99 -1.13 0.94
C PRO A 46 7.70 -0.86 -0.54
N LEU A 47 6.43 -0.82 -0.91
CA LEU A 47 6.06 -0.54 -2.29
C LEU A 47 6.33 0.92 -2.66
N VAL A 48 6.13 1.82 -1.71
CA VAL A 48 6.44 3.23 -1.93
C VAL A 48 7.96 3.41 -2.10
N GLU A 49 8.74 2.74 -1.26
CA GLU A 49 10.19 2.83 -1.34
C GLU A 49 10.72 2.27 -2.65
N ARG A 50 10.07 1.28 -3.19
CA ARG A 50 10.46 0.68 -4.47
C ARG A 50 9.96 1.47 -5.67
N GLY A 51 9.17 2.53 -5.42
CA GLY A 51 8.64 3.36 -6.49
C GLY A 51 7.42 2.77 -7.17
N ILE A 52 6.87 1.68 -6.64
CA ILE A 52 5.68 1.06 -7.20
C ILE A 52 4.43 1.85 -6.85
N LEU A 53 4.32 2.26 -5.59
CA LEU A 53 3.21 3.10 -5.14
C LEU A 53 3.69 4.52 -4.95
N LYS A 54 2.81 5.46 -5.22
CA LYS A 54 3.08 6.87 -5.05
C LYS A 54 2.09 7.46 -4.07
N MET A 55 2.46 8.60 -3.49
CA MET A 55 1.61 9.29 -2.53
C MET A 55 1.14 10.60 -3.13
N SER A 56 -0.16 10.88 -2.99
CA SER A 56 -0.72 12.12 -3.53
C SER A 56 -0.29 13.33 -2.70
N ILE A 57 0.00 13.12 -1.41
CA ILE A 57 0.47 14.19 -0.53
C ILE A 57 1.76 13.71 0.14
N PRO A 58 2.90 13.75 -0.58
CA PRO A 58 4.14 13.20 -0.03
C PRO A 58 4.61 13.88 1.25
N ASP A 59 4.27 15.16 1.41
CA ASP A 59 4.70 15.92 2.58
C ASP A 59 3.99 15.49 3.85
N LYS A 60 2.85 14.82 3.72
CA LYS A 60 2.06 14.42 4.88
C LYS A 60 1.66 12.95 4.75
N PRO A 61 2.63 12.05 4.89
CA PRO A 61 2.36 10.63 4.66
C PRO A 61 1.33 10.03 5.61
N LYS A 62 1.14 10.65 6.77
CA LYS A 62 0.19 10.15 7.75
C LYS A 62 -1.17 10.83 7.68
N SER A 63 -1.37 11.70 6.70
CA SER A 63 -2.65 12.37 6.55
C SER A 63 -3.74 11.38 6.20
N THR A 64 -4.93 11.56 6.80
CA THR A 64 -6.08 10.71 6.46
C THR A 64 -6.55 10.95 5.04
N LYS A 65 -6.18 12.08 4.46
CA LYS A 65 -6.53 12.40 3.07
C LYS A 65 -5.51 11.90 2.08
N GLN A 66 -4.41 11.31 2.57
CA GLN A 66 -3.38 10.75 1.70
C GLN A 66 -3.95 9.63 0.85
N LEU A 67 -3.66 9.67 -0.44
CA LEU A 67 -4.05 8.60 -1.36
C LEU A 67 -2.78 7.90 -1.84
N PHE A 68 -2.87 6.61 -1.97
CA PHE A 68 -1.80 5.78 -2.52
C PHE A 68 -2.26 5.26 -3.87
N TYR A 69 -1.42 5.38 -4.86
CA TYR A 69 -1.79 4.97 -6.20
C TYR A 69 -0.59 4.40 -6.94
N CYS A 70 -0.89 3.67 -7.99
CA CYS A 70 0.10 3.02 -8.83
C CYS A 70 -0.12 3.50 -10.26
N GLU A 71 0.95 3.91 -10.90
CA GLU A 71 0.85 4.34 -12.30
C GLU A 71 0.91 3.20 -13.28
#